data_a4550eea49214620143a2ec7021563be
#
_entry.id   a4550eea49214620143a2ec7021563be
#
_cell.length_a   1.000
_cell.length_b   1.000
_cell.length_c   1.000
_cell.angle_alpha   90.00
_cell.angle_beta   90.00
_cell.angle_gamma   90.00
#
_symmetry.space_group_name_H-M   'P 1'
#
loop_
_entity.id
_entity.type
_entity.pdbx_description
1 polymer ?
#
loop_
_entity_poly.entity_id
_entity_poly.type
_entity_poly.pdbx_seq_one_letter_code
_entity_poly.pdbx_strand_id
1 'polypeptide(L)'
;KQKAGIRYNDEVKGLLEKRVHETTNRFEDLPIIHTGCDTYASIYPEFKHFNKQAGVEEVVEHLLSLTPNGKWTQDNGQDVHLIMTGGEPLLAWQRLYIELFEHERMRDLKNVTFETNTTQSLYPEFKEYLSTRARFKTTFSCSPKLPVSGEPWDTAIKPDIASDYSGVPGSSMYFKFVVSDSTDVDDADRAVKEYRAKGIECPVYLMPLGGRSEEYNLTVKDVAELCMEKGWRFTPRLHISLFGNAWGT
;
A
#
# COMPACT_ATOMS: atom_id res chain seq x y z
N LYS A 1 13.85 13.18 21.45
CA LYS A 1 12.54 12.76 22.04
C LYS A 1 11.90 11.85 21.00
N GLN A 2 11.96 10.51 21.18
CA GLN A 2 11.20 9.56 20.37
C GLN A 2 9.72 9.94 20.47
N LYS A 3 9.08 10.18 19.31
CA LYS A 3 7.61 10.27 19.28
C LYS A 3 7.08 8.89 19.67
N ALA A 4 6.26 8.83 20.72
CA ALA A 4 5.61 7.60 21.13
C ALA A 4 4.87 6.99 19.94
N GLY A 5 5.23 5.76 19.56
CA GLY A 5 4.54 4.97 18.54
C GLY A 5 5.35 4.57 17.30
N ILE A 6 6.53 5.14 17.05
CA ILE A 6 7.38 4.70 15.91
C ILE A 6 8.39 3.68 16.41
N ARG A 7 8.26 2.43 15.95
CA ARG A 7 9.25 1.38 16.19
C ARG A 7 10.28 1.41 15.08
N TYR A 8 11.52 1.72 15.43
CA TYR A 8 12.63 1.71 14.47
C TYR A 8 13.08 0.27 14.22
N ASN A 9 13.12 -0.10 12.97
CA ASN A 9 13.72 -1.32 12.47
C ASN A 9 15.24 -1.23 12.61
N ASP A 10 15.92 -2.36 12.82
CA ASP A 10 17.36 -2.37 13.08
C ASP A 10 18.19 -1.95 11.85
N GLU A 11 17.75 -2.28 10.64
CA GLU A 11 18.40 -1.78 9.42
C GLU A 11 18.30 -0.25 9.33
N VAL A 12 17.14 0.34 9.60
CA VAL A 12 16.98 1.82 9.61
C VAL A 12 17.82 2.45 10.72
N LYS A 13 17.91 1.83 11.89
CA LYS A 13 18.85 2.30 12.94
C LYS A 13 20.28 2.32 12.41
N GLY A 14 20.71 1.28 11.73
CA GLY A 14 22.03 1.22 11.10
C GLY A 14 22.25 2.31 10.04
N LEU A 15 21.22 2.69 9.27
CA LEU A 15 21.28 3.81 8.34
C LEU A 15 21.43 5.16 9.08
N LEU A 16 20.73 5.33 10.20
CA LEU A 16 20.81 6.54 11.03
C LEU A 16 22.19 6.67 11.69
N GLU A 17 22.75 5.59 12.23
CA GLU A 17 24.11 5.56 12.79
C GLU A 17 25.18 5.94 11.74
N LYS A 18 25.01 5.50 10.49
CA LYS A 18 25.84 5.87 9.34
C LYS A 18 25.52 7.26 8.79
N ARG A 19 24.57 7.97 9.38
CA ARG A 19 24.11 9.30 8.94
C ARG A 19 23.68 9.37 7.47
N VAL A 20 23.12 8.29 6.94
CA VAL A 20 22.69 8.23 5.54
C VAL A 20 21.69 9.33 5.20
N HIS A 21 20.76 9.65 6.13
CA HIS A 21 19.78 10.73 5.98
C HIS A 21 20.40 12.13 5.83
N GLU A 22 21.67 12.32 6.22
CA GLU A 22 22.36 13.60 6.10
C GLU A 22 23.32 13.65 4.91
N THR A 23 23.80 12.48 4.48
CA THR A 23 24.82 12.38 3.42
C THR A 23 24.23 12.08 2.04
N THR A 24 22.98 11.61 1.98
CA THR A 24 22.27 11.33 0.74
C THR A 24 21.46 12.55 0.33
N ASN A 25 21.57 12.97 -0.92
CA ASN A 25 20.92 14.17 -1.43
C ASN A 25 19.63 13.87 -2.23
N ARG A 26 19.49 12.67 -2.77
CA ARG A 26 18.39 12.28 -3.61
C ARG A 26 17.69 11.07 -3.02
N PHE A 27 16.36 11.03 -3.14
CA PHE A 27 15.54 9.92 -2.66
C PHE A 27 15.95 8.57 -3.29
N GLU A 28 16.25 8.59 -4.59
CA GLU A 28 16.61 7.41 -5.38
C GLU A 28 17.95 6.80 -4.98
N ASP A 29 18.82 7.58 -4.31
CA ASP A 29 20.11 7.13 -3.84
C ASP A 29 20.06 6.51 -2.42
N LEU A 30 18.87 6.49 -1.80
CA LEU A 30 18.68 5.87 -0.50
C LEU A 30 18.84 4.35 -0.59
N PRO A 31 19.49 3.70 0.38
CA PRO A 31 19.64 2.25 0.40
C PRO A 31 18.29 1.53 0.46
N ILE A 32 18.17 0.44 -0.29
CA ILE A 32 17.05 -0.50 -0.14
C ILE A 32 17.29 -1.34 1.11
N ILE A 33 16.30 -1.43 1.99
CA ILE A 33 16.35 -2.28 3.18
C ILE A 33 15.76 -3.67 2.90
N HIS A 34 16.23 -4.68 3.63
CA HIS A 34 15.80 -6.08 3.45
C HIS A 34 14.56 -6.40 4.28
N THR A 35 14.51 -5.87 5.49
CA THR A 35 13.44 -6.16 6.46
C THR A 35 12.70 -4.88 6.86
N GLY A 36 11.42 -5.00 7.13
CA GLY A 36 10.55 -3.89 7.53
C GLY A 36 9.85 -3.22 6.36
N CYS A 37 9.55 -1.94 6.50
CA CYS A 37 8.83 -1.19 5.48
C CYS A 37 9.80 -0.61 4.45
N ASP A 38 9.63 -0.96 3.20
CA ASP A 38 10.40 -0.44 2.06
C ASP A 38 10.26 1.08 1.88
N THR A 39 9.15 1.66 2.33
CA THR A 39 8.92 3.12 2.32
C THR A 39 9.40 3.81 3.60
N TYR A 40 10.47 3.34 4.22
CA TYR A 40 10.99 3.86 5.48
C TYR A 40 11.25 5.38 5.45
N ALA A 41 11.66 5.92 4.32
CA ALA A 41 11.90 7.35 4.15
C ALA A 41 10.63 8.21 4.31
N SER A 42 9.45 7.64 4.08
CA SER A 42 8.16 8.32 4.30
C SER A 42 7.67 8.24 5.75
N ILE A 43 8.23 7.32 6.54
CA ILE A 43 7.78 7.00 7.90
C ILE A 43 8.63 7.69 8.96
N TYR A 44 9.96 7.60 8.82
CA TYR A 44 10.89 8.07 9.86
C TYR A 44 11.18 9.56 9.74
N PRO A 45 11.06 10.32 10.84
CA PRO A 45 11.21 11.80 10.85
C PRO A 45 12.54 12.30 10.31
N GLU A 46 13.61 11.52 10.48
CA GLU A 46 14.97 11.87 10.05
C GLU A 46 15.08 11.97 8.52
N PHE A 47 14.23 11.22 7.79
CA PHE A 47 14.16 11.23 6.33
C PHE A 47 13.09 12.20 5.78
N LYS A 48 12.41 12.94 6.65
CA LYS A 48 11.28 13.81 6.26
C LYS A 48 11.64 14.85 5.18
N HIS A 49 12.89 15.27 5.09
CA HIS A 49 13.34 16.25 4.09
C HIS A 49 13.29 15.70 2.65
N PHE A 50 13.22 14.38 2.46
CA PHE A 50 12.96 13.77 1.16
C PHE A 50 11.50 13.85 0.73
N ASN A 51 10.57 14.09 1.66
CA ASN A 51 9.15 14.19 1.38
C ASN A 51 8.80 15.62 0.98
N LYS A 52 8.63 15.83 -0.31
CA LYS A 52 8.21 17.13 -0.84
C LYS A 52 6.76 17.41 -0.47
N GLN A 53 6.49 18.61 0.05
CA GLN A 53 5.12 19.09 0.17
C GLN A 53 4.74 19.75 -1.16
N ALA A 54 3.62 19.36 -1.73
CA ALA A 54 3.11 19.88 -2.98
C ALA A 54 1.64 20.27 -2.82
N GLY A 55 1.21 21.32 -3.51
CA GLY A 55 -0.20 21.68 -3.64
C GLY A 55 -0.94 20.74 -4.61
N VAL A 56 -2.27 20.78 -4.58
CA VAL A 56 -3.10 19.91 -5.43
C VAL A 56 -2.78 20.09 -6.92
N GLU A 57 -2.63 21.34 -7.39
CA GLU A 57 -2.28 21.64 -8.79
C GLU A 57 -0.96 20.98 -9.20
N GLU A 58 0.08 21.12 -8.36
CA GLU A 58 1.40 20.52 -8.63
C GLU A 58 1.33 18.98 -8.65
N VAL A 59 0.54 18.39 -7.74
CA VAL A 59 0.32 16.94 -7.70
C VAL A 59 -0.40 16.47 -8.97
N VAL A 60 -1.46 17.15 -9.39
CA VAL A 60 -2.22 16.82 -10.61
C VAL A 60 -1.33 16.92 -11.84
N GLU A 61 -0.55 17.99 -11.96
CA GLU A 61 0.37 18.16 -13.07
C GLU A 61 1.42 17.05 -13.12
N HIS A 62 2.00 16.72 -11.97
CA HIS A 62 2.97 15.63 -11.89
C HIS A 62 2.34 14.28 -12.25
N LEU A 63 1.17 13.94 -11.71
CA LEU A 63 0.48 12.70 -12.03
C LEU A 63 0.21 12.58 -13.54
N LEU A 64 -0.29 13.63 -14.16
CA LEU A 64 -0.55 13.61 -15.60
C LEU A 64 0.74 13.52 -16.44
N SER A 65 1.84 14.09 -15.98
CA SER A 65 3.14 13.95 -16.64
C SER A 65 3.65 12.49 -16.68
N LEU A 66 3.20 11.65 -15.77
CA LEU A 66 3.53 10.23 -15.71
C LEU A 66 2.57 9.37 -16.56
N THR A 67 1.45 9.92 -17.01
CA THR A 67 0.52 9.19 -17.87
C THR A 67 0.94 9.30 -19.34
N PRO A 68 0.68 8.30 -20.18
CA PRO A 68 0.89 8.44 -21.62
C PRO A 68 0.06 9.61 -22.16
N ASN A 69 0.71 10.54 -22.90
CA ASN A 69 0.09 11.72 -23.50
C ASN A 69 -0.65 12.66 -22.52
N GLY A 70 -0.37 12.62 -21.23
CA GLY A 70 -1.02 13.47 -20.23
C GLY A 70 -2.52 13.19 -20.04
N LYS A 71 -2.97 11.97 -20.31
CA LYS A 71 -4.40 11.58 -20.26
C LYS A 71 -4.64 10.39 -19.34
N TRP A 72 -5.79 10.37 -18.66
CA TRP A 72 -6.27 9.23 -17.87
C TRP A 72 -6.85 8.11 -18.73
N THR A 73 -7.51 8.45 -19.83
CA THR A 73 -7.97 7.49 -20.83
C THR A 73 -7.20 7.70 -22.14
N GLN A 74 -6.59 6.64 -22.62
CA GLN A 74 -5.80 6.66 -23.85
C GLN A 74 -6.71 6.63 -25.09
N ASP A 75 -6.18 7.03 -26.24
CA ASP A 75 -6.93 7.08 -27.51
C ASP A 75 -7.40 5.68 -27.98
N ASN A 76 -6.74 4.61 -27.50
CA ASN A 76 -7.14 3.21 -27.73
C ASN A 76 -8.19 2.70 -26.74
N GLY A 77 -8.70 3.57 -25.85
CA GLY A 77 -9.70 3.22 -24.82
C GLY A 77 -9.13 2.61 -23.55
N GLN A 78 -7.81 2.47 -23.41
CA GLN A 78 -7.19 2.03 -22.17
C GLN A 78 -7.20 3.13 -21.12
N ASP A 79 -7.60 2.76 -19.89
CA ASP A 79 -7.57 3.66 -18.74
C ASP A 79 -6.27 3.52 -17.94
N VAL A 80 -5.73 4.65 -17.51
CA VAL A 80 -4.65 4.68 -16.51
C VAL A 80 -5.27 4.50 -15.13
N HIS A 81 -4.74 3.57 -14.35
CA HIS A 81 -5.18 3.28 -13.00
C HIS A 81 -4.32 4.04 -12.00
N LEU A 82 -4.92 4.87 -11.17
CA LEU A 82 -4.20 5.56 -10.09
C LEU A 82 -4.15 4.69 -8.84
N ILE A 83 -2.95 4.45 -8.34
CA ILE A 83 -2.73 3.72 -7.08
C ILE A 83 -2.23 4.70 -6.02
N MET A 84 -3.02 4.89 -4.98
CA MET A 84 -2.66 5.67 -3.80
C MET A 84 -1.94 4.74 -2.82
N THR A 85 -0.66 4.95 -2.65
CA THR A 85 0.22 4.16 -1.81
C THR A 85 1.16 5.08 -1.01
N GLY A 86 2.30 4.61 -0.56
CA GLY A 86 3.24 5.37 0.26
C GLY A 86 3.21 4.84 1.67
N GLY A 87 3.55 5.55 2.75
CA GLY A 87 3.48 5.01 4.11
C GLY A 87 2.14 4.32 4.40
N GLU A 88 1.15 5.08 4.84
CA GLU A 88 -0.26 4.63 4.90
C GLU A 88 -1.13 5.74 4.27
N PRO A 89 -1.72 5.52 3.10
CA PRO A 89 -2.42 6.58 2.38
C PRO A 89 -3.66 7.11 3.12
N LEU A 90 -4.27 6.29 3.96
CA LEU A 90 -5.48 6.69 4.70
C LEU A 90 -5.21 7.33 6.07
N LEU A 91 -3.93 7.51 6.45
CA LEU A 91 -3.57 8.01 7.79
C LEU A 91 -4.01 9.47 8.03
N ALA A 92 -3.81 10.39 7.07
CA ALA A 92 -4.05 11.82 7.31
C ALA A 92 -4.53 12.62 6.08
N TRP A 93 -4.44 12.06 4.89
CA TRP A 93 -4.62 12.79 3.64
C TRP A 93 -6.04 12.78 3.08
N GLN A 94 -6.97 12.10 3.73
CA GLN A 94 -8.30 11.80 3.20
C GLN A 94 -9.09 13.05 2.78
N ARG A 95 -8.94 14.19 3.49
CA ARG A 95 -9.59 15.45 3.11
C ARG A 95 -8.99 16.06 1.86
N LEU A 96 -7.67 16.00 1.73
CA LEU A 96 -6.97 16.49 0.55
C LEU A 96 -7.24 15.63 -0.69
N TYR A 97 -7.55 14.35 -0.51
CA TYR A 97 -7.98 13.50 -1.62
C TYR A 97 -9.29 13.98 -2.24
N ILE A 98 -10.24 14.51 -1.45
CA ILE A 98 -11.46 15.09 -1.99
C ILE A 98 -11.12 16.25 -2.93
N GLU A 99 -10.25 17.17 -2.49
CA GLU A 99 -9.81 18.29 -3.29
C GLU A 99 -9.06 17.85 -4.56
N LEU A 100 -8.16 16.86 -4.42
CA LEU A 100 -7.43 16.27 -5.55
C LEU A 100 -8.39 15.69 -6.59
N PHE A 101 -9.34 14.85 -6.18
CA PHE A 101 -10.24 14.16 -7.11
C PHE A 101 -11.34 15.04 -7.69
N GLU A 102 -11.66 16.17 -7.04
CA GLU A 102 -12.57 17.17 -7.59
C GLU A 102 -11.89 18.12 -8.59
N HIS A 103 -10.56 18.07 -8.70
CA HIS A 103 -9.83 18.89 -9.65
C HIS A 103 -10.27 18.57 -11.09
N GLU A 104 -10.40 19.62 -11.95
CA GLU A 104 -10.96 19.47 -13.30
C GLU A 104 -10.20 18.44 -14.15
N ARG A 105 -8.88 18.44 -14.08
CA ARG A 105 -8.01 17.53 -14.83
C ARG A 105 -8.02 16.08 -14.34
N MET A 106 -8.67 15.81 -13.19
CA MET A 106 -8.90 14.45 -12.67
C MET A 106 -10.26 13.86 -13.10
N ARG A 107 -11.07 14.61 -13.84
CA ARG A 107 -12.44 14.23 -14.20
C ARG A 107 -12.56 12.92 -14.95
N ASP A 108 -11.58 12.60 -15.80
CA ASP A 108 -11.58 11.40 -16.65
C ASP A 108 -10.89 10.20 -15.98
N LEU A 109 -10.42 10.34 -14.72
CA LEU A 109 -9.90 9.23 -13.94
C LEU A 109 -11.03 8.24 -13.62
N LYS A 110 -10.85 6.96 -13.99
CA LYS A 110 -11.90 5.94 -13.84
C LYS A 110 -11.63 4.91 -12.76
N ASN A 111 -10.38 4.75 -12.34
CA ASN A 111 -10.01 3.70 -11.39
C ASN A 111 -9.00 4.23 -10.37
N VAL A 112 -9.31 4.08 -9.09
CA VAL A 112 -8.42 4.41 -7.98
C VAL A 112 -8.31 3.23 -7.03
N THR A 113 -7.10 2.82 -6.71
CA THR A 113 -6.83 1.84 -5.64
C THR A 113 -6.12 2.50 -4.47
N PHE A 114 -6.59 2.25 -3.26
CA PHE A 114 -5.87 2.56 -2.03
C PHE A 114 -5.17 1.30 -1.53
N GLU A 115 -3.83 1.29 -1.53
CA GLU A 115 -3.04 0.24 -0.92
C GLU A 115 -2.82 0.56 0.57
N THR A 116 -3.62 -0.04 1.43
CA THR A 116 -3.67 0.27 2.86
C THR A 116 -3.30 -0.94 3.72
N ASN A 117 -2.70 -0.68 4.87
CA ASN A 117 -2.49 -1.70 5.90
C ASN A 117 -3.76 -2.03 6.70
N THR A 118 -4.88 -1.40 6.38
CA THR A 118 -6.21 -1.65 6.97
C THR A 118 -6.30 -1.25 8.46
N THR A 119 -5.51 -0.26 8.90
CA THR A 119 -5.54 0.22 10.30
C THR A 119 -6.18 1.60 10.47
N GLN A 120 -6.57 2.27 9.38
CA GLN A 120 -7.10 3.64 9.39
C GLN A 120 -8.57 3.67 8.97
N SER A 121 -9.45 4.16 9.84
CA SER A 121 -10.86 4.37 9.49
C SER A 121 -11.00 5.45 8.42
N LEU A 122 -12.02 5.33 7.58
CA LEU A 122 -12.39 6.39 6.67
C LEU A 122 -12.95 7.59 7.48
N TYR A 123 -12.52 8.79 7.14
CA TYR A 123 -13.17 9.98 7.66
C TYR A 123 -14.61 10.06 7.12
N PRO A 124 -15.59 10.48 7.92
CA PRO A 124 -16.99 10.50 7.49
C PRO A 124 -17.20 11.25 6.17
N GLU A 125 -16.57 12.40 6.02
CA GLU A 125 -16.64 13.21 4.81
C GLU A 125 -16.00 12.53 3.58
N PHE A 126 -14.93 11.76 3.78
CA PHE A 126 -14.27 11.02 2.69
C PHE A 126 -15.08 9.79 2.31
N LYS A 127 -15.63 9.07 3.28
CA LYS A 127 -16.53 7.94 3.04
C LYS A 127 -17.78 8.39 2.27
N GLU A 128 -18.39 9.51 2.67
CA GLU A 128 -19.50 10.12 1.95
C GLU A 128 -19.11 10.49 0.52
N TYR A 129 -17.94 11.11 0.33
CA TYR A 129 -17.44 11.46 -0.99
C TYR A 129 -17.31 10.22 -1.89
N LEU A 130 -16.62 9.18 -1.41
CA LEU A 130 -16.45 7.93 -2.16
C LEU A 130 -17.80 7.26 -2.49
N SER A 131 -18.79 7.39 -1.61
CA SER A 131 -20.10 6.76 -1.75
C SER A 131 -21.05 7.49 -2.70
N THR A 132 -20.89 8.81 -2.89
CA THR A 132 -21.92 9.64 -3.54
C THR A 132 -21.41 10.51 -4.67
N ARG A 133 -20.13 10.91 -4.66
CA ARG A 133 -19.58 11.90 -5.59
C ARG A 133 -18.40 11.42 -6.43
N ALA A 134 -17.67 10.40 -5.96
CA ALA A 134 -16.52 9.86 -6.70
C ALA A 134 -16.96 9.37 -8.09
N ARG A 135 -16.25 9.80 -9.13
CA ARG A 135 -16.53 9.47 -10.54
C ARG A 135 -15.75 8.25 -11.02
N PHE A 136 -14.94 7.69 -10.16
CA PHE A 136 -14.08 6.54 -10.40
C PHE A 136 -14.55 5.33 -9.59
N LYS A 137 -14.16 4.16 -10.02
CA LYS A 137 -14.30 2.93 -9.25
C LYS A 137 -13.21 2.90 -8.16
N THR A 138 -13.63 2.78 -6.92
CA THR A 138 -12.72 2.63 -5.77
C THR A 138 -12.39 1.16 -5.53
N THR A 139 -11.12 0.86 -5.30
CA THR A 139 -10.66 -0.44 -4.84
C THR A 139 -9.82 -0.27 -3.57
N PHE A 140 -10.09 -1.07 -2.55
CA PHE A 140 -9.24 -1.16 -1.36
C PHE A 140 -8.39 -2.43 -1.44
N SER A 141 -7.10 -2.25 -1.67
CA SER A 141 -6.08 -3.29 -1.58
C SER A 141 -5.62 -3.37 -0.12
N CYS A 142 -6.27 -4.20 0.65
CA CYS A 142 -6.06 -4.34 2.08
C CYS A 142 -4.89 -5.28 2.35
N SER A 143 -3.79 -4.77 2.91
CA SER A 143 -2.60 -5.56 3.24
C SER A 143 -2.31 -5.53 4.74
N PRO A 144 -3.17 -6.18 5.58
CA PRO A 144 -2.94 -6.26 7.01
C PRO A 144 -1.61 -6.93 7.29
N LYS A 145 -0.91 -6.45 8.31
CA LYS A 145 0.40 -7.00 8.68
C LYS A 145 0.21 -8.24 9.55
N LEU A 146 0.90 -9.33 9.18
CA LEU A 146 0.95 -10.57 9.98
C LEU A 146 2.11 -10.50 10.99
N PRO A 147 2.15 -11.42 12.00
CA PRO A 147 3.22 -11.47 12.99
C PRO A 147 4.63 -11.53 12.43
N VAL A 148 4.82 -12.13 11.26
CA VAL A 148 6.11 -12.15 10.53
C VAL A 148 6.66 -10.75 10.28
N SER A 149 5.80 -9.72 10.19
CA SER A 149 6.21 -8.32 10.09
C SER A 149 6.72 -7.71 11.40
N GLY A 150 6.54 -8.40 12.53
CA GLY A 150 6.82 -7.91 13.87
C GLY A 150 5.73 -7.00 14.46
N GLU A 151 4.62 -6.78 13.74
CA GLU A 151 3.49 -6.00 14.27
C GLU A 151 2.61 -6.84 15.20
N PRO A 152 2.17 -6.31 16.36
CA PRO A 152 1.25 -7.00 17.23
C PRO A 152 -0.11 -7.24 16.54
N TRP A 153 -0.69 -8.42 16.76
CA TRP A 153 -1.96 -8.83 16.16
C TRP A 153 -3.07 -7.79 16.32
N ASP A 154 -3.31 -7.38 17.57
CA ASP A 154 -4.38 -6.43 17.89
C ASP A 154 -4.16 -5.02 17.31
N THR A 155 -2.95 -4.70 16.89
CA THR A 155 -2.62 -3.45 16.21
C THR A 155 -2.84 -3.57 14.72
N ALA A 156 -2.50 -4.71 14.14
CA ALA A 156 -2.48 -4.92 12.69
C ALA A 156 -3.80 -5.46 12.13
N ILE A 157 -4.49 -6.33 12.87
CA ILE A 157 -5.74 -6.96 12.41
C ILE A 157 -6.93 -6.17 12.97
N LYS A 158 -7.64 -5.47 12.08
CA LYS A 158 -8.72 -4.52 12.42
C LYS A 158 -9.99 -4.79 11.60
N PRO A 159 -10.78 -5.82 11.97
CA PRO A 159 -11.97 -6.19 11.20
C PRO A 159 -13.03 -5.07 11.11
N ASP A 160 -13.17 -4.25 12.17
CA ASP A 160 -14.14 -3.14 12.15
C ASP A 160 -13.75 -2.04 11.15
N ILE A 161 -12.45 -1.78 10.99
CA ILE A 161 -11.94 -0.83 9.99
C ILE A 161 -12.15 -1.38 8.57
N ALA A 162 -11.87 -2.67 8.36
CA ALA A 162 -12.13 -3.30 7.06
C ALA A 162 -13.62 -3.27 6.68
N SER A 163 -14.53 -3.35 7.68
CA SER A 163 -15.97 -3.18 7.46
C SER A 163 -16.33 -1.77 6.96
N ASP A 164 -15.57 -0.76 7.37
CA ASP A 164 -15.75 0.60 6.85
C ASP A 164 -15.52 0.68 5.34
N TYR A 165 -14.48 -0.01 4.86
CA TYR A 165 -14.14 -0.03 3.43
C TYR A 165 -15.14 -0.83 2.61
N SER A 166 -15.54 -2.02 3.10
CA SER A 166 -16.54 -2.85 2.44
C SER A 166 -17.93 -2.18 2.40
N GLY A 167 -18.18 -1.25 3.32
CA GLY A 167 -19.40 -0.47 3.39
C GLY A 167 -19.46 0.72 2.40
N VAL A 168 -18.44 0.97 1.59
CA VAL A 168 -18.47 2.01 0.55
C VAL A 168 -19.19 1.44 -0.69
N PRO A 169 -20.37 1.99 -1.08
CA PRO A 169 -21.14 1.46 -2.21
C PRO A 169 -20.35 1.47 -3.51
N GLY A 170 -20.41 0.38 -4.26
CA GLY A 170 -19.75 0.25 -5.56
C GLY A 170 -18.22 0.08 -5.49
N SER A 171 -17.62 0.08 -4.30
CA SER A 171 -16.21 -0.23 -4.15
C SER A 171 -15.93 -1.73 -4.32
N SER A 172 -14.68 -2.03 -4.64
CA SER A 172 -14.13 -3.38 -4.60
C SER A 172 -13.10 -3.48 -3.48
N MET A 173 -12.93 -4.67 -2.93
CA MET A 173 -11.96 -4.91 -1.86
C MET A 173 -11.33 -6.29 -2.02
N TYR A 174 -10.08 -6.43 -1.61
CA TYR A 174 -9.41 -7.73 -1.46
C TYR A 174 -8.36 -7.67 -0.34
N PHE A 175 -8.07 -8.81 0.25
CA PHE A 175 -6.95 -8.95 1.18
C PHE A 175 -5.69 -9.43 0.44
N LYS A 176 -4.54 -8.88 0.83
CA LYS A 176 -3.22 -9.25 0.33
C LYS A 176 -2.30 -9.46 1.52
N PHE A 177 -1.90 -10.70 1.79
CA PHE A 177 -0.98 -11.04 2.87
C PHE A 177 0.40 -11.37 2.33
N VAL A 178 1.42 -10.79 2.95
CA VAL A 178 2.81 -11.12 2.66
C VAL A 178 3.20 -12.29 3.55
N VAL A 179 3.66 -13.38 2.96
CA VAL A 179 3.93 -14.66 3.63
C VAL A 179 5.23 -15.28 3.13
N SER A 180 5.89 -16.05 3.99
CA SER A 180 7.11 -16.80 3.66
C SER A 180 6.91 -18.33 3.67
N ASP A 181 6.02 -18.82 4.53
CA ASP A 181 5.82 -20.25 4.76
C ASP A 181 4.37 -20.57 5.20
N SER A 182 4.14 -21.83 5.54
CA SER A 182 2.83 -22.31 6.00
C SER A 182 2.37 -21.69 7.32
N THR A 183 3.27 -21.29 8.21
CA THR A 183 2.93 -20.64 9.48
C THR A 183 2.31 -19.27 9.23
N ASP A 184 2.91 -18.49 8.34
CA ASP A 184 2.36 -17.19 7.91
C ASP A 184 0.99 -17.36 7.22
N VAL A 185 0.82 -18.45 6.46
CA VAL A 185 -0.47 -18.74 5.80
C VAL A 185 -1.55 -19.13 6.83
N ASP A 186 -1.20 -19.82 7.90
CA ASP A 186 -2.14 -20.11 8.99
C ASP A 186 -2.53 -18.84 9.76
N ASP A 187 -1.59 -17.91 9.96
CA ASP A 187 -1.89 -16.57 10.50
C ASP A 187 -2.81 -15.79 9.54
N ALA A 188 -2.57 -15.83 8.24
CA ALA A 188 -3.45 -15.22 7.24
C ALA A 188 -4.87 -15.84 7.29
N ASP A 189 -4.97 -17.15 7.41
CA ASP A 189 -6.26 -17.86 7.53
C ASP A 189 -7.02 -17.44 8.80
N ARG A 190 -6.31 -17.31 9.91
CA ARG A 190 -6.87 -16.76 11.16
C ARG A 190 -7.40 -15.33 10.94
N ALA A 191 -6.62 -14.46 10.34
CA ALA A 191 -7.06 -13.09 10.04
C ALA A 191 -8.29 -13.06 9.12
N VAL A 192 -8.30 -13.87 8.06
CA VAL A 192 -9.45 -14.00 7.15
C VAL A 192 -10.71 -14.44 7.88
N LYS A 193 -10.61 -15.40 8.83
CA LYS A 193 -11.75 -15.82 9.67
C LYS A 193 -12.30 -14.67 10.52
N GLU A 194 -11.42 -13.84 11.10
CA GLU A 194 -11.84 -12.68 11.88
C GLU A 194 -12.54 -11.62 11.00
N TYR A 195 -12.05 -11.37 9.78
CA TYR A 195 -12.69 -10.48 8.82
C TYR A 195 -14.05 -11.04 8.34
N ARG A 196 -14.12 -12.33 8.02
CA ARG A 196 -15.37 -12.99 7.63
C ARG A 196 -16.42 -12.99 8.72
N ALA A 197 -16.02 -13.10 9.99
CA ALA A 197 -16.92 -12.96 11.12
C ALA A 197 -17.60 -11.58 11.22
N LYS A 198 -17.05 -10.56 10.55
CA LYS A 198 -17.65 -9.23 10.36
C LYS A 198 -18.45 -9.11 9.04
N GLY A 199 -18.67 -10.21 8.34
CA GLY A 199 -19.43 -10.22 7.07
C GLY A 199 -18.62 -9.75 5.86
N ILE A 200 -17.29 -9.70 5.93
CA ILE A 200 -16.45 -9.27 4.82
C ILE A 200 -16.09 -10.48 3.96
N GLU A 201 -16.72 -10.57 2.79
CA GLU A 201 -16.44 -11.59 1.79
C GLU A 201 -15.74 -10.97 0.59
N CYS A 202 -14.44 -11.20 0.47
CA CYS A 202 -13.64 -10.69 -0.64
C CYS A 202 -12.51 -11.65 -1.00
N PRO A 203 -11.91 -11.52 -2.19
CA PRO A 203 -10.76 -12.33 -2.59
C PRO A 203 -9.58 -12.17 -1.62
N VAL A 204 -8.84 -13.28 -1.44
CA VAL A 204 -7.60 -13.32 -0.66
C VAL A 204 -6.45 -13.61 -1.60
N TYR A 205 -5.40 -12.81 -1.48
CA TYR A 205 -4.14 -12.97 -2.20
C TYR A 205 -3.00 -13.24 -1.23
N LEU A 206 -2.12 -14.18 -1.58
CA LEU A 206 -0.83 -14.34 -0.94
C LEU A 206 0.26 -13.77 -1.84
N MET A 207 1.19 -13.05 -1.22
CA MET A 207 2.35 -12.42 -1.85
C MET A 207 3.61 -12.96 -1.18
N PRO A 208 4.57 -13.51 -1.94
CA PRO A 208 5.83 -13.96 -1.36
C PRO A 208 6.59 -12.85 -0.64
N LEU A 209 7.13 -13.17 0.54
CA LEU A 209 8.04 -12.29 1.27
C LEU A 209 9.37 -12.16 0.51
N GLY A 210 9.99 -10.99 0.58
CA GLY A 210 11.32 -10.70 0.04
C GLY A 210 11.36 -9.30 -0.57
N GLY A 211 12.37 -8.52 -0.18
CA GLY A 211 12.65 -7.18 -0.70
C GLY A 211 13.61 -7.17 -1.88
N ARG A 212 14.33 -8.27 -2.14
CA ARG A 212 15.29 -8.45 -3.24
C ARG A 212 15.02 -9.73 -4.00
N SER A 213 15.48 -9.79 -5.25
CA SER A 213 15.24 -10.93 -6.15
C SER A 213 15.72 -12.25 -5.54
N GLU A 214 16.87 -12.29 -4.88
CA GLU A 214 17.40 -13.52 -4.28
C GLU A 214 16.48 -14.06 -3.19
N GLU A 215 16.03 -13.22 -2.27
CA GLU A 215 15.14 -13.60 -1.16
C GLU A 215 13.74 -13.95 -1.68
N TYR A 216 13.21 -13.11 -2.55
CA TYR A 216 11.92 -13.30 -3.17
C TYR A 216 11.81 -14.64 -3.91
N ASN A 217 12.82 -14.99 -4.70
CA ASN A 217 12.83 -16.24 -5.48
C ASN A 217 12.86 -17.51 -4.62
N LEU A 218 13.30 -17.43 -3.36
CA LEU A 218 13.30 -18.58 -2.45
C LEU A 218 11.88 -19.00 -2.04
N THR A 219 10.94 -18.07 -1.97
CA THR A 219 9.60 -18.32 -1.43
C THR A 219 8.50 -18.39 -2.49
N VAL A 220 8.75 -17.91 -3.71
CA VAL A 220 7.74 -17.77 -4.77
C VAL A 220 6.99 -19.06 -5.07
N LYS A 221 7.74 -20.18 -5.26
CA LYS A 221 7.15 -21.46 -5.61
C LYS A 221 6.28 -22.00 -4.47
N ASP A 222 6.80 -22.00 -3.26
CA ASP A 222 6.12 -22.57 -2.09
C ASP A 222 4.84 -21.77 -1.78
N VAL A 223 4.90 -20.45 -1.87
CA VAL A 223 3.72 -19.60 -1.69
C VAL A 223 2.68 -19.85 -2.80
N ALA A 224 3.10 -20.07 -4.04
CA ALA A 224 2.17 -20.41 -5.11
C ALA A 224 1.47 -21.77 -4.87
N GLU A 225 2.19 -22.78 -4.36
CA GLU A 225 1.62 -24.08 -3.98
C GLU A 225 0.63 -23.94 -2.81
N LEU A 226 0.97 -23.16 -1.78
CA LEU A 226 0.08 -22.85 -0.65
C LEU A 226 -1.20 -22.10 -1.10
N CYS A 227 -1.11 -21.22 -2.11
CA CYS A 227 -2.30 -20.60 -2.72
C CYS A 227 -3.24 -21.63 -3.32
N MET A 228 -2.69 -22.63 -4.03
CA MET A 228 -3.50 -23.70 -4.65
C MET A 228 -4.18 -24.57 -3.56
N GLU A 229 -3.46 -24.91 -2.50
CA GLU A 229 -4.00 -25.69 -1.36
C GLU A 229 -5.15 -24.97 -0.65
N LYS A 230 -5.01 -23.67 -0.43
CA LYS A 230 -6.05 -22.85 0.26
C LYS A 230 -7.18 -22.42 -0.68
N GLY A 231 -7.04 -22.56 -2.00
CA GLY A 231 -7.97 -21.99 -2.98
C GLY A 231 -7.91 -20.45 -3.03
N TRP A 232 -6.78 -19.86 -2.65
CA TRP A 232 -6.53 -18.43 -2.67
C TRP A 232 -5.75 -18.02 -3.92
N ARG A 233 -5.62 -16.71 -4.13
CA ARG A 233 -4.94 -16.17 -5.31
C ARG A 233 -3.48 -15.86 -5.01
N PHE A 234 -2.64 -16.10 -5.98
CA PHE A 234 -1.24 -15.71 -5.94
C PHE A 234 -1.05 -14.31 -6.54
N THR A 235 -0.19 -13.48 -5.93
CA THR A 235 0.22 -12.20 -6.52
C THR A 235 1.73 -12.04 -6.44
N PRO A 236 2.42 -11.86 -7.58
CA PRO A 236 3.88 -11.63 -7.58
C PRO A 236 4.21 -10.19 -7.20
N ARG A 237 5.48 -9.97 -6.83
CA ARG A 237 6.11 -8.65 -6.80
C ARG A 237 6.80 -8.41 -8.14
N LEU A 238 5.99 -8.01 -9.14
CA LEU A 238 6.47 -7.92 -10.52
C LEU A 238 7.62 -6.92 -10.68
N HIS A 239 7.61 -5.82 -9.95
CA HIS A 239 8.68 -4.83 -9.95
C HIS A 239 10.03 -5.41 -9.48
N ILE A 240 10.05 -6.36 -8.55
CA ILE A 240 11.27 -7.05 -8.14
C ILE A 240 11.83 -7.88 -9.31
N SER A 241 10.96 -8.63 -9.99
CA SER A 241 11.36 -9.46 -11.13
C SER A 241 11.85 -8.65 -12.32
N LEU A 242 11.27 -7.46 -12.56
CA LEU A 242 11.62 -6.61 -13.70
C LEU A 242 12.76 -5.63 -13.40
N PHE A 243 12.78 -5.05 -12.20
CA PHE A 243 13.63 -3.89 -11.87
C PHE A 243 14.49 -4.09 -10.61
N GLY A 244 14.47 -5.27 -9.99
CA GLY A 244 15.24 -5.56 -8.77
C GLY A 244 14.83 -4.72 -7.56
N ASN A 245 13.59 -4.22 -7.53
CA ASN A 245 13.05 -3.33 -6.49
C ASN A 245 13.76 -1.95 -6.42
N ALA A 246 14.21 -1.41 -7.55
CA ALA A 246 14.76 -0.06 -7.59
C ALA A 246 13.70 0.98 -7.20
N TRP A 247 14.14 2.12 -6.62
CA TRP A 247 13.23 3.21 -6.27
C TRP A 247 12.51 3.75 -7.51
N GLY A 248 11.20 3.96 -7.39
CA GLY A 248 10.37 4.49 -8.48
C GLY A 248 9.93 3.48 -9.54
N THR A 249 10.05 2.17 -9.23
CA THR A 249 9.64 1.08 -10.13
C THR A 249 8.48 0.26 -9.60
#